data_39a8652711f0f8208c83bfa1b508b81e
#
_entry.id   39a8652711f0f8208c83bfa1b508b81e
#
_cell.length_a   1.000
_cell.length_b   1.000
_cell.length_c   1.000
_cell.angle_alpha   90.00
_cell.angle_beta   90.00
_cell.angle_gamma   90.00
#
_symmetry.space_group_name_H-M   'P 1'
#
loop_
_entity.id
_entity.type
_entity.pdbx_description
1 polymer ?
#
loop_
_entity_poly.entity_id
_entity_poly.type
_entity_poly.pdbx_seq_one_letter_code
_entity_poly.pdbx_strand_id
1 'polypeptide(L)'
;MDIIHYIKVVALTICLVFSISVGFAQSNSNRISLGVGALYERGFDATISVEHETKNHNAWEYYLNGYVKYAKDNTVGHITKDSFWHNYRTWGLGIVYKPCVYRAKNAYGSLRLGGGIGSDTKKVVGWANVGYEQNYVLRHGWQLYWQVKSDVCINGKDLFRTGVVLGFKLPTCSR
;
A
#
# COMPACT_ATOMS: atom_id res chain seq x y z
N MET A 1 -6.03 -18.75 -19.08
CA MET A 1 -5.79 -17.27 -19.10
C MET A 1 -4.30 -17.09 -19.05
N ASP A 2 -3.71 -16.59 -20.12
CA ASP A 2 -2.29 -16.69 -20.41
C ASP A 2 -1.43 -15.81 -19.51
N ILE A 3 -0.36 -16.38 -18.97
CA ILE A 3 0.66 -15.69 -18.15
C ILE A 3 1.14 -14.40 -18.85
N ILE A 4 1.24 -14.42 -20.17
CA ILE A 4 1.63 -13.27 -21.00
C ILE A 4 0.64 -12.10 -20.87
N HIS A 5 -0.66 -12.38 -20.76
CA HIS A 5 -1.68 -11.35 -20.56
C HIS A 5 -1.54 -10.69 -19.17
N TYR A 6 -1.23 -11.48 -18.16
CA TYR A 6 -0.99 -11.00 -16.79
C TYR A 6 0.24 -10.07 -16.71
N ILE A 7 1.34 -10.47 -17.36
CA ILE A 7 2.58 -9.67 -17.42
C ILE A 7 2.33 -8.34 -18.14
N LYS A 8 1.58 -8.34 -19.24
CA LYS A 8 1.22 -7.10 -19.97
C LYS A 8 0.38 -6.15 -19.13
N VAL A 9 -0.62 -6.66 -18.40
CA VAL A 9 -1.48 -5.84 -17.54
C VAL A 9 -0.67 -5.25 -16.39
N VAL A 10 0.20 -6.03 -15.74
CA VAL A 10 1.08 -5.56 -14.66
C VAL A 10 2.07 -4.51 -15.19
N ALA A 11 2.69 -4.74 -16.34
CA ALA A 11 3.61 -3.79 -16.96
C ALA A 11 2.90 -2.49 -17.35
N LEU A 12 1.69 -2.56 -17.92
CA LEU A 12 0.89 -1.39 -18.27
C LEU A 12 0.49 -0.59 -17.02
N THR A 13 0.13 -1.28 -15.94
CA THR A 13 -0.24 -0.65 -14.67
C THR A 13 0.96 0.05 -14.03
N ILE A 14 2.14 -0.56 -14.06
CA ILE A 14 3.39 0.04 -13.60
C ILE A 14 3.72 1.28 -14.44
N CYS A 15 3.62 1.22 -15.77
CA CYS A 15 3.84 2.35 -16.65
C CYS A 15 2.86 3.50 -16.40
N LEU A 16 1.57 3.21 -16.13
CA LEU A 16 0.55 4.21 -15.80
C LEU A 16 0.88 4.91 -14.46
N VAL A 17 1.28 4.17 -13.44
CA VAL A 17 1.68 4.74 -12.14
C VAL A 17 2.90 5.64 -12.30
N PHE A 18 3.89 5.23 -13.10
CA PHE A 18 5.07 6.07 -13.40
C PHE A 18 4.73 7.31 -14.22
N SER A 19 3.77 7.23 -15.14
CA SER A 19 3.36 8.38 -15.98
C SER A 19 2.64 9.47 -15.18
N ILE A 20 1.88 9.09 -14.15
CA ILE A 20 1.20 10.03 -13.26
C ILE A 20 2.21 10.83 -12.42
N SER A 21 3.35 10.24 -12.06
CA SER A 21 4.38 10.90 -11.25
C SER A 21 5.15 12.00 -11.98
N VAL A 22 5.17 12.00 -13.31
CA VAL A 22 5.91 12.98 -14.12
C VAL A 22 5.15 14.31 -14.29
N GLY A 23 3.82 14.32 -14.12
CA GLY A 23 2.97 15.49 -14.36
C GLY A 23 2.92 16.54 -13.24
N PHE A 24 3.45 16.26 -12.05
CA PHE A 24 3.30 17.14 -10.87
C PHE A 24 4.61 17.75 -10.36
N ALA A 25 5.56 18.01 -11.24
CA ALA A 25 6.85 18.60 -10.90
C ALA A 25 6.75 20.10 -10.60
N GLN A 26 6.20 20.45 -9.44
CA GLN A 26 6.39 21.80 -8.88
C GLN A 26 6.72 21.71 -7.38
N SER A 27 8.02 21.87 -7.04
CA SER A 27 8.52 22.28 -5.72
C SER A 27 8.33 21.31 -4.53
N ASN A 28 8.00 20.04 -4.73
CA ASN A 28 7.70 19.12 -3.65
C ASN A 28 8.49 17.80 -3.80
N SER A 29 8.89 17.20 -2.71
CA SER A 29 9.63 15.94 -2.78
C SER A 29 8.69 14.77 -3.13
N ASN A 30 9.00 14.11 -4.23
CA ASN A 30 8.34 12.84 -4.56
C ASN A 30 9.12 11.69 -3.92
N ARG A 31 8.41 10.68 -3.43
CA ARG A 31 8.99 9.48 -2.85
C ARG A 31 8.33 8.23 -3.42
N ILE A 32 9.12 7.20 -3.61
CA ILE A 32 8.61 5.85 -3.86
C ILE A 32 8.67 5.10 -2.54
N SER A 33 7.61 4.44 -2.16
CA SER A 33 7.58 3.64 -0.95
C SER A 33 7.26 2.18 -1.22
N LEU A 34 7.84 1.33 -0.38
CA LEU A 34 7.58 -0.10 -0.34
C LEU A 34 7.22 -0.47 1.09
N GLY A 35 6.14 -1.23 1.25
CA GLY A 35 5.66 -1.65 2.56
C GLY A 35 5.16 -3.08 2.53
N VAL A 36 5.35 -3.76 3.65
CA VAL A 36 4.81 -5.09 3.92
C VAL A 36 4.15 -5.11 5.27
N GLY A 37 3.05 -5.81 5.40
CA GLY A 37 2.26 -5.81 6.61
C GLY A 37 1.62 -7.13 6.95
N ALA A 38 1.37 -7.27 8.25
CA ALA A 38 0.56 -8.34 8.80
C ALA A 38 -0.79 -7.75 9.24
N LEU A 39 -1.85 -8.33 8.73
CA LEU A 39 -3.21 -7.92 9.03
C LEU A 39 -3.89 -8.97 9.91
N TYR A 40 -4.82 -8.49 10.71
CA TYR A 40 -5.67 -9.34 11.55
C TYR A 40 -6.31 -10.46 10.71
N GLU A 41 -6.58 -11.58 11.33
CA GLU A 41 -7.16 -12.79 10.69
C GLU A 41 -6.29 -13.40 9.58
N ARG A 42 -4.97 -13.41 9.76
CA ARG A 42 -4.02 -14.07 8.86
C ARG A 42 -3.93 -13.43 7.47
N GLY A 43 -3.99 -12.10 7.43
CA GLY A 43 -3.75 -11.33 6.23
C GLY A 43 -2.28 -10.95 6.10
N PHE A 44 -1.76 -11.00 4.88
CA PHE A 44 -0.49 -10.41 4.49
C PHE A 44 -0.74 -9.36 3.43
N ASP A 45 -0.07 -8.22 3.57
CA ASP A 45 -0.24 -7.05 2.72
C ASP A 45 1.10 -6.63 2.16
N ALA A 46 1.15 -6.35 0.88
CA ALA A 46 2.30 -5.76 0.21
C ALA A 46 1.85 -4.54 -0.59
N THR A 47 2.52 -3.41 -0.38
CA THR A 47 2.16 -2.14 -1.02
C THR A 47 3.38 -1.51 -1.66
N ILE A 48 3.21 -1.05 -2.88
CA ILE A 48 4.13 -0.14 -3.57
C ILE A 48 3.38 1.16 -3.84
N SER A 49 4.00 2.30 -3.55
CA SER A 49 3.34 3.57 -3.77
C SER A 49 4.28 4.69 -4.20
N VAL A 50 3.68 5.72 -4.79
CA VAL A 50 4.30 7.00 -5.07
C VAL A 50 3.63 8.04 -4.19
N GLU A 51 4.43 8.70 -3.39
CA GLU A 51 4.00 9.75 -2.48
C GLU A 51 4.45 11.10 -3.01
N HIS A 52 3.52 12.02 -3.13
CA HIS A 52 3.76 13.42 -3.46
C HIS A 52 3.58 14.26 -2.21
N GLU A 53 4.69 14.68 -1.62
CA GLU A 53 4.68 15.52 -0.43
C GLU A 53 4.45 16.98 -0.81
N THR A 54 3.48 17.59 -0.18
CA THR A 54 3.15 19.02 -0.31
C THR A 54 3.75 19.80 0.86
N LYS A 55 3.40 21.08 0.98
CA LYS A 55 3.85 21.90 2.11
C LYS A 55 3.46 21.26 3.44
N ASN A 56 4.32 21.43 4.44
CA ASN A 56 4.05 20.99 5.80
C ASN A 56 3.94 19.48 6.02
N HIS A 57 4.63 18.67 5.24
CA HIS A 57 4.58 17.21 5.29
C HIS A 57 3.20 16.59 5.06
N ASN A 58 2.26 17.36 4.53
CA ASN A 58 1.04 16.76 3.97
C ASN A 58 1.39 16.07 2.68
N ALA A 59 0.76 14.95 2.38
CA ALA A 59 1.08 14.20 1.17
C ALA A 59 -0.15 13.58 0.52
N TRP A 60 -0.05 13.35 -0.78
CA TRP A 60 -0.92 12.47 -1.55
C TRP A 60 -0.13 11.21 -1.90
N GLU A 61 -0.70 10.06 -1.63
CA GLU A 61 -0.13 8.77 -1.95
C GLU A 61 -1.01 8.04 -2.94
N TYR A 62 -0.41 7.59 -4.03
CA TYR A 62 -1.00 6.70 -5.02
C TYR A 62 -0.36 5.33 -4.84
N TYR A 63 -1.15 4.30 -4.57
CA TYR A 63 -0.61 3.00 -4.22
C TYR A 63 -1.22 1.86 -5.03
N LEU A 64 -0.40 0.85 -5.26
CA LEU A 64 -0.78 -0.49 -5.69
C LEU A 64 -0.65 -1.40 -4.47
N ASN A 65 -1.70 -2.15 -4.19
CA ASN A 65 -1.76 -3.04 -3.05
C ASN A 65 -2.03 -4.47 -3.49
N GLY A 66 -1.32 -5.41 -2.89
CA GLY A 66 -1.57 -6.83 -2.99
C GLY A 66 -1.87 -7.40 -1.60
N TYR A 67 -3.02 -8.01 -1.43
CA TYR A 67 -3.44 -8.64 -0.18
C TYR A 67 -3.65 -10.14 -0.39
N VAL A 68 -3.13 -10.92 0.55
CA VAL A 68 -3.28 -12.38 0.59
C VAL A 68 -3.78 -12.78 1.98
N LYS A 69 -4.85 -13.56 2.04
CA LYS A 69 -5.32 -14.19 3.25
C LYS A 69 -4.97 -15.67 3.20
N TYR A 70 -4.19 -16.12 4.17
CA TYR A 70 -3.77 -17.50 4.27
C TYR A 70 -4.59 -18.29 5.31
N ALA A 71 -4.71 -19.60 5.15
CA ALA A 71 -5.35 -20.49 6.10
C ALA A 71 -4.34 -21.49 6.66
N LYS A 72 -4.57 -21.98 7.89
CA LYS A 72 -3.87 -23.17 8.35
C LYS A 72 -4.45 -24.38 7.61
N ASP A 73 -3.57 -25.25 7.15
CA ASP A 73 -3.98 -26.56 6.72
C ASP A 73 -4.31 -27.40 7.97
N ASN A 74 -5.56 -27.80 8.11
CA ASN A 74 -6.03 -28.52 9.28
C ASN A 74 -5.43 -29.96 9.37
N THR A 75 -4.89 -30.46 8.26
CA THR A 75 -4.29 -31.81 8.21
C THR A 75 -2.83 -31.80 8.67
N VAL A 76 -2.11 -30.71 8.46
CA VAL A 76 -0.65 -30.63 8.71
C VAL A 76 -0.33 -29.69 9.89
N GLY A 77 -1.28 -28.91 10.34
CA GLY A 77 -1.12 -27.98 11.48
C GLY A 77 -0.25 -26.75 11.22
N HIS A 78 0.32 -26.61 10.02
CA HIS A 78 1.09 -25.44 9.61
C HIS A 78 0.58 -24.84 8.29
N ILE A 79 1.13 -23.69 7.90
CA ILE A 79 0.77 -23.02 6.66
C ILE A 79 1.53 -23.68 5.52
N THR A 80 0.80 -24.30 4.60
CA THR A 80 1.39 -24.87 3.38
C THR A 80 1.49 -23.80 2.28
N LYS A 81 2.35 -24.04 1.29
CA LYS A 81 2.49 -23.18 0.11
C LYS A 81 1.14 -22.98 -0.61
N ASP A 82 0.36 -24.05 -0.73
CA ASP A 82 -0.95 -24.00 -1.37
C ASP A 82 -1.97 -23.20 -0.55
N SER A 83 -1.99 -23.36 0.77
CA SER A 83 -2.91 -22.60 1.62
C SER A 83 -2.58 -21.11 1.68
N PHE A 84 -1.32 -20.74 1.45
CA PHE A 84 -0.91 -19.35 1.36
C PHE A 84 -1.38 -18.70 0.05
N TRP A 85 -1.15 -19.34 -1.09
CA TRP A 85 -1.38 -18.73 -2.40
C TRP A 85 -2.80 -18.91 -2.95
N HIS A 86 -3.52 -19.96 -2.55
CA HIS A 86 -4.80 -20.33 -3.16
C HIS A 86 -6.03 -20.00 -2.32
N ASN A 87 -5.87 -19.47 -1.09
CA ASN A 87 -7.06 -19.20 -0.26
C ASN A 87 -7.84 -17.97 -0.73
N TYR A 88 -7.29 -16.79 -0.56
CA TYR A 88 -7.94 -15.54 -0.98
C TYR A 88 -6.89 -14.46 -1.24
N ARG A 89 -7.00 -13.82 -2.36
CA ARG A 89 -6.11 -12.74 -2.76
C ARG A 89 -6.88 -11.63 -3.42
N THR A 90 -6.43 -10.40 -3.17
CA THR A 90 -6.91 -9.22 -3.88
C THR A 90 -5.75 -8.36 -4.29
N TRP A 91 -5.93 -7.63 -5.35
CA TRP A 91 -5.02 -6.58 -5.78
C TRP A 91 -5.83 -5.36 -6.15
N GLY A 92 -5.25 -4.19 -6.04
CA GLY A 92 -5.93 -2.99 -6.45
C GLY A 92 -5.10 -1.73 -6.31
N LEU A 93 -5.69 -0.65 -6.74
CA LEU A 93 -5.13 0.69 -6.77
C LEU A 93 -5.91 1.58 -5.82
N GLY A 94 -5.23 2.54 -5.21
CA GLY A 94 -5.90 3.49 -4.34
C GLY A 94 -5.17 4.82 -4.22
N ILE A 95 -5.85 5.74 -3.58
CA ILE A 95 -5.36 7.09 -3.30
C ILE A 95 -5.60 7.36 -1.83
N VAL A 96 -4.59 7.91 -1.16
CA VAL A 96 -4.65 8.33 0.25
C VAL A 96 -4.15 9.75 0.38
N TYR A 97 -4.91 10.57 1.07
CA TYR A 97 -4.46 11.86 1.58
C TYR A 97 -3.89 11.68 2.99
N LYS A 98 -2.72 12.28 3.22
CA LYS A 98 -1.96 12.16 4.47
C LYS A 98 -1.75 13.53 5.11
N PRO A 99 -2.69 14.07 5.89
CA PRO A 99 -2.44 15.27 6.68
C PRO A 99 -1.45 14.97 7.81
N CYS A 100 -0.42 15.80 7.93
CA CYS A 100 0.57 15.70 8.98
C CYS A 100 0.01 16.25 10.29
N VAL A 101 -0.05 15.39 11.32
CA VAL A 101 -0.60 15.73 12.65
C VAL A 101 0.47 15.86 13.73
N TYR A 102 1.66 15.32 13.49
CA TYR A 102 2.76 15.38 14.43
C TYR A 102 4.08 15.68 13.70
N ARG A 103 4.92 16.54 14.30
CA ARG A 103 6.24 16.91 13.73
C ARG A 103 7.29 16.98 14.82
N ALA A 104 8.43 16.35 14.53
CA ALA A 104 9.66 16.47 15.30
C ALA A 104 10.83 16.67 14.33
N LYS A 105 12.04 16.88 14.86
CA LYS A 105 13.25 17.16 14.07
C LYS A 105 13.53 16.11 12.98
N ASN A 106 13.38 14.83 13.32
CA ASN A 106 13.71 13.71 12.43
C ASN A 106 12.53 12.72 12.27
N ALA A 107 11.32 13.12 12.67
CA ALA A 107 10.15 12.26 12.59
C ALA A 107 8.88 13.08 12.38
N TYR A 108 7.92 12.52 11.68
CA TYR A 108 6.59 13.11 11.55
C TYR A 108 5.52 12.03 11.46
N GLY A 109 4.34 12.34 11.96
CA GLY A 109 3.19 11.45 11.95
C GLY A 109 2.07 12.03 11.11
N SER A 110 1.41 11.20 10.33
CA SER A 110 0.32 11.58 9.45
C SER A 110 -0.89 10.66 9.65
N LEU A 111 -2.08 11.22 9.60
CA LEU A 111 -3.28 10.41 9.40
C LEU A 111 -3.32 9.94 7.96
N ARG A 112 -4.00 8.83 7.72
CA ARG A 112 -4.22 8.28 6.38
C ARG A 112 -5.73 8.23 6.14
N LEU A 113 -6.17 8.89 5.08
CA LEU A 113 -7.59 8.97 4.71
C LEU A 113 -7.69 8.76 3.21
N GLY A 114 -8.34 7.70 2.78
CA GLY A 114 -8.42 7.41 1.36
C GLY A 114 -9.28 6.23 1.01
N GLY A 115 -9.03 5.66 -0.13
CA GLY A 115 -9.72 4.47 -0.60
C GLY A 115 -9.12 3.92 -1.88
N GLY A 116 -9.67 2.83 -2.32
CA GLY A 116 -9.20 2.16 -3.53
C GLY A 116 -10.23 1.21 -4.12
N ILE A 117 -9.89 0.75 -5.29
CA ILE A 117 -10.65 -0.26 -6.03
C ILE A 117 -9.70 -1.34 -6.53
N GLY A 118 -10.19 -2.54 -6.63
CA GLY A 118 -9.40 -3.67 -7.10
C GLY A 118 -10.26 -4.87 -7.45
N SER A 119 -9.64 -6.03 -7.46
CA SER A 119 -10.31 -7.27 -7.78
C SER A 119 -9.74 -8.44 -6.96
N ASP A 120 -10.59 -9.39 -6.65
CA ASP A 120 -10.23 -10.69 -6.11
C ASP A 120 -10.13 -11.78 -7.19
N THR A 121 -9.96 -11.38 -8.47
CA THR A 121 -10.01 -12.22 -9.68
C THR A 121 -11.42 -12.64 -10.11
N LYS A 122 -12.42 -12.54 -9.25
CA LYS A 122 -13.83 -12.91 -9.54
C LYS A 122 -14.77 -11.72 -9.49
N LYS A 123 -14.50 -10.78 -8.58
CA LYS A 123 -15.37 -9.63 -8.31
C LYS A 123 -14.53 -8.36 -8.19
N VAL A 124 -15.18 -7.22 -8.44
CA VAL A 124 -14.62 -5.91 -8.10
C VAL A 124 -14.80 -5.69 -6.61
N VAL A 125 -13.72 -5.28 -5.95
CA VAL A 125 -13.67 -4.97 -4.51
C VAL A 125 -13.30 -3.51 -4.36
N GLY A 126 -14.09 -2.78 -3.57
CA GLY A 126 -13.76 -1.42 -3.16
C GLY A 126 -13.38 -1.38 -1.68
N TRP A 127 -12.60 -0.39 -1.28
CA TRP A 127 -12.33 -0.17 0.16
C TRP A 127 -12.10 1.30 0.47
N ALA A 128 -12.49 1.67 1.69
CA ALA A 128 -12.09 2.92 2.32
C ALA A 128 -10.94 2.63 3.29
N ASN A 129 -9.90 3.46 3.22
CA ASN A 129 -8.70 3.33 4.06
C ASN A 129 -8.66 4.43 5.11
N VAL A 130 -8.45 4.04 6.35
CA VAL A 130 -8.16 4.95 7.47
C VAL A 130 -6.99 4.40 8.28
N GLY A 131 -6.13 5.29 8.78
CA GLY A 131 -4.99 4.85 9.55
C GLY A 131 -4.11 5.98 10.06
N TYR A 132 -3.01 5.58 10.68
CA TYR A 132 -1.94 6.46 11.13
C TYR A 132 -0.59 5.93 10.64
N GLU A 133 0.25 6.81 10.17
CA GLU A 133 1.59 6.49 9.70
C GLU A 133 2.62 7.37 10.41
N GLN A 134 3.64 6.74 10.97
CA GLN A 134 4.78 7.40 11.58
C GLN A 134 6.02 7.22 10.69
N ASN A 135 6.66 8.33 10.35
CA ASN A 135 7.83 8.37 9.49
C ASN A 135 9.05 8.83 10.28
N TYR A 136 10.20 8.19 10.05
CA TYR A 136 11.50 8.53 10.60
C TYR A 136 12.44 8.87 9.46
N VAL A 137 12.92 10.11 9.43
CA VAL A 137 13.83 10.59 8.40
C VAL A 137 15.24 10.12 8.72
N LEU A 138 15.83 9.36 7.80
CA LEU A 138 17.20 8.84 7.86
C LEU A 138 18.14 9.75 7.06
N ARG A 139 19.42 9.36 7.02
CA ARG A 139 20.42 10.03 6.19
C ARG A 139 20.06 9.92 4.70
N HIS A 140 20.48 10.89 3.90
CA HIS A 140 20.24 10.95 2.45
C HIS A 140 18.75 11.06 2.02
N GLY A 141 17.86 11.48 2.95
CA GLY A 141 16.44 11.66 2.64
C GLY A 141 15.59 10.37 2.61
N TRP A 142 16.20 9.23 2.89
CA TRP A 142 15.46 7.98 3.07
C TRP A 142 14.58 8.06 4.31
N GLN A 143 13.47 7.33 4.32
CA GLN A 143 12.59 7.27 5.47
C GLN A 143 12.21 5.82 5.76
N LEU A 144 12.22 5.48 7.04
CA LEU A 144 11.57 4.29 7.56
C LEU A 144 10.19 4.67 8.07
N TYR A 145 9.20 3.86 7.81
CA TYR A 145 7.87 4.11 8.36
C TYR A 145 7.21 2.85 8.89
N TRP A 146 6.33 3.06 9.85
CA TRP A 146 5.33 2.09 10.24
C TRP A 146 3.96 2.74 10.18
N GLN A 147 2.96 1.95 9.89
CA GLN A 147 1.57 2.41 9.87
C GLN A 147 0.65 1.39 10.50
N VAL A 148 -0.37 1.88 11.18
CA VAL A 148 -1.57 1.12 11.53
C VAL A 148 -2.65 1.54 10.57
N LYS A 149 -3.24 0.59 9.86
CA LYS A 149 -4.31 0.86 8.91
C LYS A 149 -5.50 -0.03 9.14
N SER A 150 -6.66 0.46 8.75
CA SER A 150 -7.89 -0.31 8.65
C SER A 150 -8.56 0.00 7.31
N ASP A 151 -8.79 -1.03 6.53
CA ASP A 151 -9.51 -0.95 5.27
C ASP A 151 -10.92 -1.51 5.48
N VAL A 152 -11.94 -0.71 5.22
CA VAL A 152 -13.35 -1.16 5.20
C VAL A 152 -13.67 -1.58 3.78
N CYS A 153 -13.88 -2.87 3.55
CA CYS A 153 -14.02 -3.44 2.20
C CYS A 153 -15.49 -3.66 1.83
N ILE A 154 -15.82 -3.31 0.59
CA ILE A 154 -17.11 -3.58 -0.04
C ILE A 154 -16.90 -4.68 -1.08
N ASN A 155 -17.78 -5.67 -1.10
CA ASN A 155 -17.71 -6.87 -1.95
C ASN A 155 -16.49 -7.78 -1.72
N GLY A 156 -15.67 -7.50 -0.70
CA GLY A 156 -14.57 -8.37 -0.30
C GLY A 156 -15.04 -9.57 0.55
N LYS A 157 -14.16 -10.54 0.76
CA LYS A 157 -14.42 -11.66 1.69
C LYS A 157 -14.42 -11.16 3.13
N ASP A 158 -13.56 -10.21 3.46
CA ASP A 158 -13.43 -9.59 4.76
C ASP A 158 -14.01 -8.18 4.72
N LEU A 159 -14.82 -7.83 5.72
CA LEU A 159 -15.37 -6.48 5.86
C LEU A 159 -14.28 -5.50 6.34
N PHE A 160 -13.43 -5.94 7.25
CA PHE A 160 -12.33 -5.14 7.80
C PHE A 160 -10.99 -5.83 7.57
N ARG A 161 -9.98 -5.05 7.18
CA ARG A 161 -8.60 -5.46 7.06
C ARG A 161 -7.74 -4.52 7.88
N THR A 162 -7.62 -4.82 9.16
CA THR A 162 -6.87 -4.00 10.11
C THR A 162 -5.52 -4.64 10.40
N GLY A 163 -4.47 -3.85 10.46
CA GLY A 163 -3.15 -4.36 10.80
C GLY A 163 -2.04 -3.33 10.80
N VAL A 164 -0.82 -3.85 10.87
CA VAL A 164 0.40 -3.04 10.92
C VAL A 164 1.22 -3.32 9.66
N VAL A 165 1.72 -2.25 9.05
CA VAL A 165 2.62 -2.30 7.90
C VAL A 165 3.91 -1.59 8.26
N LEU A 166 5.03 -2.17 7.87
CA LEU A 166 6.36 -1.60 7.96
C LEU A 166 6.91 -1.38 6.55
N GLY A 167 7.65 -0.32 6.35
CA GLY A 167 8.21 -0.05 5.05
C GLY A 167 9.25 1.05 5.04
N PHE A 168 9.73 1.33 3.85
CA PHE A 168 10.70 2.39 3.62
C PHE A 168 10.30 3.23 2.41
N LYS A 169 10.76 4.49 2.42
CA LYS A 169 10.55 5.46 1.35
C LYS A 169 11.88 5.94 0.81
N LEU A 170 11.97 5.99 -0.49
CA LEU A 170 13.12 6.46 -1.23
C LEU A 170 12.78 7.82 -1.87
N PRO A 171 13.62 8.84 -1.69
CA PRO A 171 13.43 10.09 -2.40
C PRO A 171 13.62 9.84 -3.90
N THR A 172 12.69 10.28 -4.71
CA THR A 172 12.88 10.33 -6.14
C THR A 172 13.68 11.57 -6.43
N CYS A 173 14.81 11.44 -7.13
CA CYS A 173 15.68 12.56 -7.48
C CYS A 173 14.86 13.61 -8.25
N SER A 174 14.49 14.70 -7.59
CA SER A 174 14.01 15.88 -8.28
C SER A 174 15.26 16.68 -8.68
N ARG A 175 15.47 16.81 -9.98
CA ARG A 175 16.36 17.84 -10.52
C ARG A 175 15.77 19.22 -10.31
#